data_5d45f7163e98bd49823169ab79855f2a
#
_entry.id   5d45f7163e98bd49823169ab79855f2a
#
_cell.length_a   1.000
_cell.length_b   1.000
_cell.length_c   1.000
_cell.angle_alpha   90.00
_cell.angle_beta   90.00
_cell.angle_gamma   90.00
#
_symmetry.space_group_name_H-M   'P 1'
#
loop_
_entity.id
_entity.type
_entity.pdbx_description
1 polymer ?
#
loop_
_entity_poly.entity_id
_entity_poly.type
_entity_poly.pdbx_seq_one_letter_code
_entity_poly.pdbx_strand_id
1 'polypeptide(L)'
;MSKVKAILETSREPLFNNRYMVSISPKGSLAVSTMGNLEKLGMMASKVTIPGFNIELADFAVGTKNVGVPIQESLEDLSVTFYNTGDEYKSIYGLKNAIYNPLKFTVAYYSDIIVNMAISVYDRANTTVGTYNLQNCVLKSLGSIELSYEEATEVQKFDTTWSCLGMLYN
;
A
#
# COMPACT_ATOMS: atom_id res chain seq x y z
N MET A 1 4.67 -29.26 32.71
CA MET A 1 5.05 -28.55 31.47
C MET A 1 5.13 -27.07 31.77
N SER A 2 6.22 -26.40 31.36
CA SER A 2 6.34 -24.94 31.54
C SER A 2 5.33 -24.23 30.68
N LYS A 3 4.63 -23.18 31.22
CA LYS A 3 3.70 -22.31 30.45
C LYS A 3 4.37 -21.74 29.17
N VAL A 4 5.68 -21.50 29.21
CA VAL A 4 6.46 -21.02 28.06
C VAL A 4 6.48 -22.05 26.92
N LYS A 5 6.61 -23.34 27.23
CA LYS A 5 6.62 -24.41 26.23
C LYS A 5 5.24 -24.57 25.57
N ALA A 6 4.16 -24.44 26.32
CA ALA A 6 2.81 -24.47 25.78
C ALA A 6 2.49 -23.27 24.88
N ILE A 7 3.02 -22.08 25.21
CA ILE A 7 2.89 -20.89 24.36
C ILE A 7 3.66 -21.06 23.04
N LEU A 8 4.86 -21.62 23.09
CA LEU A 8 5.68 -21.89 21.88
C LEU A 8 5.08 -22.98 20.98
N GLU A 9 4.40 -23.95 21.57
CA GLU A 9 3.72 -25.04 20.81
C GLU A 9 2.38 -24.60 20.22
N THR A 10 1.74 -23.57 20.80
CA THR A 10 0.39 -23.11 20.37
C THR A 10 0.45 -21.83 19.54
N SER A 11 1.50 -21.01 19.68
CA SER A 11 1.66 -19.79 18.91
C SER A 11 2.35 -20.07 17.58
N ARG A 12 1.81 -19.50 16.49
CA ARG A 12 2.51 -19.46 15.22
C ARG A 12 3.85 -18.72 15.40
N GLU A 13 4.87 -19.16 14.68
CA GLU A 13 6.15 -18.43 14.64
C GLU A 13 5.93 -16.96 14.24
N PRO A 14 6.71 -16.04 14.82
CA PRO A 14 6.65 -14.64 14.41
C PRO A 14 6.88 -14.49 12.89
N LEU A 15 6.09 -13.65 12.25
CA LEU A 15 6.22 -13.36 10.84
C LEU A 15 7.49 -12.53 10.58
N PHE A 16 8.19 -12.83 9.49
CA PHE A 16 9.35 -12.06 9.06
C PHE A 16 8.91 -10.92 8.15
N ASN A 17 9.41 -9.71 8.38
CA ASN A 17 9.09 -8.52 7.61
C ASN A 17 9.57 -8.54 6.15
N ASN A 18 10.38 -9.53 5.76
CA ASN A 18 10.96 -9.65 4.42
C ASN A 18 10.24 -10.66 3.52
N ARG A 19 9.12 -11.23 3.96
CA ARG A 19 8.36 -12.23 3.20
C ARG A 19 6.98 -11.71 2.86
N TYR A 20 6.92 -10.88 1.84
CA TYR A 20 5.66 -10.35 1.33
C TYR A 20 5.70 -10.23 -0.20
N MET A 21 4.55 -10.17 -0.81
CA MET A 21 4.36 -9.89 -2.22
C MET A 21 3.29 -8.82 -2.39
N VAL A 22 3.58 -7.84 -3.24
CA VAL A 22 2.61 -6.81 -3.63
C VAL A 22 2.00 -7.20 -4.97
N SER A 23 0.69 -7.17 -5.06
CA SER A 23 -0.05 -7.33 -6.32
C SER A 23 -0.83 -6.06 -6.58
N ILE A 24 -0.69 -5.51 -7.77
CA ILE A 24 -1.32 -4.26 -8.18
C ILE A 24 -2.30 -4.57 -9.31
N SER A 25 -3.57 -4.21 -9.13
CA SER A 25 -4.64 -4.43 -10.09
C SER A 25 -5.32 -3.11 -10.44
N PRO A 26 -5.02 -2.50 -11.60
CA PRO A 26 -5.71 -1.29 -12.01
C PRO A 26 -7.17 -1.60 -12.29
N LYS A 27 -8.06 -0.74 -11.82
CA LYS A 27 -9.50 -0.86 -11.99
C LYS A 27 -10.03 0.21 -12.94
N GLY A 28 -9.49 1.40 -12.87
CA GLY A 28 -9.87 2.52 -13.73
C GLY A 28 -9.31 2.39 -15.15
N SER A 29 -10.02 2.92 -16.13
CA SER A 29 -9.68 2.82 -17.56
C SER A 29 -8.31 3.45 -17.88
N LEU A 30 -8.01 4.61 -17.29
CA LEU A 30 -6.71 5.28 -17.47
C LEU A 30 -5.60 4.55 -16.70
N ALA A 31 -5.88 4.01 -15.52
CA ALA A 31 -4.92 3.19 -14.78
C ALA A 31 -4.51 1.95 -15.58
N VAL A 32 -5.48 1.25 -16.17
CA VAL A 32 -5.21 0.07 -17.04
C VAL A 32 -4.34 0.43 -18.24
N SER A 33 -4.62 1.57 -18.89
CA SER A 33 -3.91 1.95 -20.11
C SER A 33 -2.49 2.47 -19.89
N THR A 34 -2.20 3.01 -18.69
CA THR A 34 -0.93 3.68 -18.39
C THR A 34 0.05 2.84 -17.57
N MET A 35 -0.45 1.95 -16.73
CA MET A 35 0.38 1.06 -15.93
C MET A 35 0.77 -0.18 -16.75
N GLY A 36 2.01 -0.28 -17.19
CA GLY A 36 2.52 -1.36 -18.02
C GLY A 36 2.54 -2.75 -17.33
N ASN A 37 3.71 -3.38 -17.17
CA ASN A 37 3.85 -4.70 -16.56
C ASN A 37 3.70 -4.63 -15.02
N LEU A 38 2.47 -4.86 -14.55
CA LEU A 38 2.09 -4.75 -13.14
C LEU A 38 2.67 -5.84 -12.25
N GLU A 39 2.85 -7.04 -12.78
CA GLU A 39 3.48 -8.14 -12.03
C GLU A 39 4.93 -7.79 -11.70
N LYS A 40 5.66 -7.29 -12.70
CA LYS A 40 7.04 -6.84 -12.51
C LYS A 40 7.11 -5.69 -11.50
N LEU A 41 6.19 -4.73 -11.58
CA LEU A 41 6.12 -3.61 -10.62
C LEU A 41 5.93 -4.12 -9.19
N GLY A 42 5.02 -5.06 -8.98
CA GLY A 42 4.78 -5.67 -7.66
C GLY A 42 6.00 -6.39 -7.10
N MET A 43 6.77 -7.08 -7.93
CA MET A 43 8.01 -7.77 -7.54
C MET A 43 9.14 -6.81 -7.16
N MET A 44 9.12 -5.57 -7.68
CA MET A 44 10.14 -4.55 -7.40
C MET A 44 9.88 -3.75 -6.13
N ALA A 45 8.82 -4.06 -5.38
CA ALA A 45 8.55 -3.43 -4.08
C ALA A 45 9.63 -3.84 -3.05
N SER A 46 10.45 -2.88 -2.63
CA SER A 46 11.52 -3.10 -1.64
C SER A 46 11.07 -2.89 -0.21
N LYS A 47 10.07 -2.04 0.00
CA LYS A 47 9.48 -1.74 1.31
C LYS A 47 8.02 -1.38 1.15
N VAL A 48 7.20 -1.88 2.06
CA VAL A 48 5.78 -1.54 2.13
C VAL A 48 5.44 -1.16 3.56
N THR A 49 4.78 -0.04 3.73
CA THR A 49 4.23 0.38 5.03
C THR A 49 2.71 0.27 4.94
N ILE A 50 2.17 -0.77 5.56
CA ILE A 50 0.73 -1.02 5.59
C ILE A 50 0.06 0.07 6.41
N PRO A 51 -1.02 0.70 5.91
CA PRO A 51 -1.70 1.77 6.61
C PRO A 51 -2.33 1.27 7.92
N GLY A 52 -2.23 2.10 8.96
CA GLY A 52 -3.05 1.98 10.15
C GLY A 52 -4.45 2.55 9.91
N PHE A 53 -5.38 2.24 10.79
CA PHE A 53 -6.70 2.86 10.79
C PHE A 53 -6.97 3.58 12.10
N ASN A 54 -7.80 4.59 12.05
CA ASN A 54 -8.26 5.32 13.22
C ASN A 54 -9.79 5.41 13.20
N ILE A 55 -10.43 5.12 14.34
CA ILE A 55 -11.88 5.22 14.50
C ILE A 55 -12.16 6.44 15.34
N GLU A 56 -12.89 7.38 14.78
CA GLU A 56 -13.38 8.55 15.49
C GLU A 56 -14.65 8.19 16.29
N LEU A 57 -14.67 8.55 17.56
CA LEU A 57 -15.76 8.31 18.48
C LEU A 57 -16.48 9.62 18.80
N ALA A 58 -17.80 9.61 18.75
CA ALA A 58 -18.62 10.68 19.31
C ALA A 58 -19.10 10.29 20.71
N ASP A 59 -18.97 11.19 21.66
CA ASP A 59 -19.44 10.99 23.04
C ASP A 59 -20.93 11.29 23.16
N PHE A 60 -21.70 10.30 23.55
CA PHE A 60 -23.11 10.44 23.87
C PHE A 60 -23.33 10.29 25.38
N ALA A 61 -24.04 11.24 25.96
CA ALA A 61 -24.43 11.17 27.36
C ALA A 61 -25.58 10.16 27.55
N VAL A 62 -25.31 9.12 28.33
CA VAL A 62 -26.33 8.14 28.75
C VAL A 62 -26.43 8.21 30.26
N GLY A 63 -27.42 8.98 30.76
CA GLY A 63 -27.56 9.28 32.17
C GLY A 63 -26.36 10.09 32.72
N THR A 64 -25.63 9.56 33.67
CA THR A 64 -24.43 10.20 34.28
C THR A 64 -23.12 9.76 33.65
N LYS A 65 -23.16 8.96 32.59
CA LYS A 65 -21.95 8.41 31.89
C LYS A 65 -21.93 8.83 30.42
N ASN A 66 -20.74 9.10 29.91
CA ASN A 66 -20.50 9.27 28.48
C ASN A 66 -20.13 7.92 27.87
N VAL A 67 -20.71 7.62 26.72
CA VAL A 67 -20.42 6.41 25.92
C VAL A 67 -19.90 6.88 24.56
N GLY A 68 -18.70 6.42 24.20
CA GLY A 68 -18.12 6.66 22.89
C GLY A 68 -18.78 5.75 21.82
N VAL A 69 -19.41 6.37 20.83
CA VAL A 69 -20.02 5.66 19.70
C VAL A 69 -19.17 5.92 18.45
N PRO A 70 -18.72 4.88 17.72
CA PRO A 70 -17.94 5.06 16.51
C PRO A 70 -18.78 5.75 15.42
N ILE A 71 -18.23 6.80 14.83
CA ILE A 71 -18.91 7.61 13.79
C ILE A 71 -18.20 7.56 12.45
N GLN A 72 -16.87 7.44 12.45
CA GLN A 72 -16.09 7.47 11.23
C GLN A 72 -14.82 6.64 11.39
N GLU A 73 -14.42 5.96 10.31
CA GLU A 73 -13.12 5.32 10.14
C GLU A 73 -12.28 6.14 9.16
N SER A 74 -11.03 6.38 9.51
CA SER A 74 -10.02 6.96 8.62
C SER A 74 -8.86 6.00 8.46
N LEU A 75 -8.45 5.78 7.22
CA LEU A 75 -7.31 4.97 6.84
C LEU A 75 -6.11 5.88 6.57
N GLU A 76 -4.94 5.52 7.10
CA GLU A 76 -3.70 6.20 6.78
C GLU A 76 -3.28 5.90 5.33
N ASP A 77 -2.33 6.66 4.81
CA ASP A 77 -1.80 6.44 3.47
C ASP A 77 -0.91 5.19 3.41
N LEU A 78 -1.05 4.41 2.35
CA LEU A 78 -0.14 3.32 2.01
C LEU A 78 1.14 3.89 1.41
N SER A 79 2.30 3.52 1.95
CA SER A 79 3.59 3.87 1.37
C SER A 79 4.28 2.63 0.80
N VAL A 80 4.73 2.73 -0.45
CA VAL A 80 5.46 1.65 -1.15
C VAL A 80 6.71 2.24 -1.79
N THR A 81 7.87 1.66 -1.45
CA THR A 81 9.15 1.96 -2.07
C THR A 81 9.48 0.91 -3.12
N PHE A 82 9.78 1.32 -4.34
CA PHE A 82 10.15 0.44 -5.45
C PHE A 82 11.63 0.58 -5.81
N TYR A 83 12.23 -0.54 -6.26
CA TYR A 83 13.48 -0.48 -7.01
C TYR A 83 13.19 0.07 -8.40
N ASN A 84 14.09 0.93 -8.90
CA ASN A 84 13.95 1.51 -10.22
C ASN A 84 14.87 0.80 -11.22
N THR A 85 14.29 0.09 -12.18
CA THR A 85 15.02 -0.43 -13.34
C THR A 85 14.73 0.36 -14.63
N GLY A 86 14.01 1.48 -14.50
CA GLY A 86 13.62 2.38 -15.58
C GLY A 86 12.15 2.27 -15.99
N ASP A 87 11.62 1.07 -16.10
CA ASP A 87 10.23 0.84 -16.52
C ASP A 87 9.22 1.10 -15.40
N GLU A 88 9.60 0.82 -14.15
CA GLU A 88 8.72 0.97 -12.97
C GLU A 88 8.38 2.44 -12.75
N TYR A 89 9.40 3.30 -12.73
CA TYR A 89 9.18 4.74 -12.59
C TYR A 89 8.35 5.32 -13.73
N LYS A 90 8.62 4.87 -14.98
CA LYS A 90 7.87 5.30 -16.16
C LYS A 90 6.39 4.94 -16.05
N SER A 91 6.06 3.75 -15.55
CA SER A 91 4.68 3.29 -15.37
C SER A 91 3.94 4.15 -14.34
N ILE A 92 4.55 4.41 -13.18
CA ILE A 92 3.96 5.25 -12.13
C ILE A 92 3.88 6.72 -12.58
N TYR A 93 4.90 7.23 -13.27
CA TYR A 93 4.88 8.58 -13.82
C TYR A 93 3.82 8.75 -14.92
N GLY A 94 3.58 7.70 -15.71
CA GLY A 94 2.47 7.63 -16.66
C GLY A 94 1.11 7.78 -15.97
N LEU A 95 0.89 7.05 -14.88
CA LEU A 95 -0.32 7.18 -14.06
C LEU A 95 -0.47 8.58 -13.47
N LYS A 96 0.61 9.18 -12.94
CA LYS A 96 0.61 10.56 -12.44
C LYS A 96 0.17 11.54 -13.53
N ASN A 97 0.67 11.38 -14.76
CA ASN A 97 0.29 12.24 -15.89
C ASN A 97 -1.16 11.99 -16.36
N ALA A 98 -1.68 10.78 -16.17
CA ALA A 98 -3.09 10.47 -16.43
C ALA A 98 -4.01 11.12 -15.37
N ILE A 99 -3.59 11.14 -14.09
CA ILE A 99 -4.32 11.81 -13.01
C ILE A 99 -4.39 13.32 -13.25
N TYR A 100 -3.27 13.93 -13.55
CA TYR A 100 -3.17 15.36 -13.84
C TYR A 100 -2.33 15.58 -15.10
N ASN A 101 -2.98 16.05 -16.16
CA ASN A 101 -2.29 16.38 -17.40
C ASN A 101 -1.72 17.80 -17.31
N PRO A 102 -0.38 17.96 -17.23
CA PRO A 102 0.23 19.28 -17.06
C PRO A 102 0.11 20.20 -18.30
N LEU A 103 -0.12 19.61 -19.48
CA LEU A 103 -0.26 20.39 -20.74
C LEU A 103 -1.68 20.90 -20.92
N LYS A 104 -2.69 20.13 -20.49
CA LYS A 104 -4.11 20.47 -20.64
C LYS A 104 -4.73 21.06 -19.38
N PHE A 105 -4.02 21.03 -18.26
CA PHE A 105 -4.50 21.43 -16.92
C PHE A 105 -5.82 20.74 -16.53
N THR A 106 -5.96 19.46 -16.92
CA THR A 106 -7.15 18.66 -16.65
C THR A 106 -6.84 17.60 -15.61
N VAL A 107 -7.82 17.35 -14.76
CA VAL A 107 -7.80 16.27 -13.75
C VAL A 107 -8.72 15.16 -14.24
N ALA A 108 -8.28 13.91 -14.14
CA ALA A 108 -9.08 12.75 -14.50
C ALA A 108 -10.20 12.49 -13.48
N TYR A 109 -11.24 11.78 -13.90
CA TYR A 109 -12.27 11.32 -12.97
C TYR A 109 -11.71 10.25 -12.02
N TYR A 110 -12.18 10.28 -10.78
CA TYR A 110 -11.76 9.33 -9.76
C TYR A 110 -11.92 7.87 -10.21
N SER A 111 -13.05 7.53 -10.86
CA SER A 111 -13.34 6.18 -11.37
C SER A 111 -12.31 5.66 -12.37
N ASP A 112 -11.62 6.55 -13.07
CA ASP A 112 -10.69 6.18 -14.16
C ASP A 112 -9.27 5.94 -13.71
N ILE A 113 -8.92 6.42 -12.49
CA ILE A 113 -7.56 6.39 -11.95
C ILE A 113 -7.38 5.42 -10.78
N ILE A 114 -8.44 4.78 -10.32
CA ILE A 114 -8.39 3.88 -9.16
C ILE A 114 -7.65 2.59 -9.46
N VAL A 115 -6.92 2.15 -8.43
CA VAL A 115 -6.12 0.91 -8.42
C VAL A 115 -6.47 0.11 -7.17
N ASN A 116 -6.55 -1.20 -7.27
CA ASN A 116 -6.61 -2.08 -6.11
C ASN A 116 -5.24 -2.69 -5.86
N MET A 117 -4.88 -2.84 -4.60
CA MET A 117 -3.62 -3.45 -4.20
C MET A 117 -3.87 -4.58 -3.22
N ALA A 118 -3.12 -5.67 -3.35
CA ALA A 118 -3.10 -6.76 -2.39
C ALA A 118 -1.67 -6.99 -1.91
N ILE A 119 -1.49 -7.05 -0.58
CA ILE A 119 -0.21 -7.32 0.06
C ILE A 119 -0.34 -8.65 0.78
N SER A 120 0.25 -9.69 0.21
CA SER A 120 0.28 -11.04 0.79
C SER A 120 1.52 -11.23 1.64
N VAL A 121 1.34 -11.75 2.83
CA VAL A 121 2.42 -12.05 3.79
C VAL A 121 2.58 -13.57 3.88
N TYR A 122 3.83 -14.02 3.85
CA TYR A 122 4.18 -15.44 3.84
C TYR A 122 4.94 -15.86 5.11
N ASP A 123 4.76 -17.12 5.51
CA ASP A 123 5.54 -17.77 6.56
C ASP A 123 6.89 -18.33 6.02
N ARG A 124 7.63 -19.05 6.87
CA ARG A 124 8.90 -19.70 6.47
C ARG A 124 8.71 -20.78 5.41
N ALA A 125 7.54 -21.40 5.35
CA ALA A 125 7.21 -22.45 4.39
C ALA A 125 6.68 -21.90 3.06
N ASN A 126 6.68 -20.55 2.87
CA ASN A 126 6.07 -19.85 1.74
C ASN A 126 4.55 -20.07 1.63
N THR A 127 3.89 -20.36 2.75
CA THR A 127 2.43 -20.42 2.81
C THR A 127 1.89 -19.03 3.12
N THR A 128 0.86 -18.61 2.42
CA THR A 128 0.19 -17.32 2.68
C THR A 128 -0.46 -17.38 4.06
N VAL A 129 -0.08 -16.47 4.93
CA VAL A 129 -0.62 -16.32 6.28
C VAL A 129 -1.80 -15.38 6.31
N GLY A 130 -1.75 -14.34 5.49
CA GLY A 130 -2.81 -13.37 5.37
C GLY A 130 -2.56 -12.42 4.21
N THR A 131 -3.62 -11.76 3.75
CA THR A 131 -3.57 -10.81 2.66
C THR A 131 -4.30 -9.54 3.04
N TYR A 132 -3.62 -8.40 2.91
CA TYR A 132 -4.20 -7.07 3.05
C TYR A 132 -4.71 -6.61 1.69
N ASN A 133 -6.01 -6.51 1.54
CA ASN A 133 -6.66 -6.05 0.32
C ASN A 133 -7.05 -4.58 0.46
N LEU A 134 -6.34 -3.71 -0.24
CA LEU A 134 -6.59 -2.27 -0.28
C LEU A 134 -7.41 -1.93 -1.51
N GLN A 135 -8.53 -1.26 -1.29
CA GLN A 135 -9.52 -0.98 -2.33
C GLN A 135 -9.50 0.49 -2.72
N ASN A 136 -9.70 0.72 -4.02
CA ASN A 136 -9.85 2.05 -4.61
C ASN A 136 -8.73 3.02 -4.18
N CYS A 137 -7.48 2.58 -4.34
CA CYS A 137 -6.30 3.39 -4.05
C CYS A 137 -6.04 4.35 -5.20
N VAL A 138 -5.66 5.57 -4.85
CA VAL A 138 -5.26 6.63 -5.80
C VAL A 138 -3.85 7.07 -5.45
N LEU A 139 -3.01 7.26 -6.46
CA LEU A 139 -1.66 7.78 -6.28
C LEU A 139 -1.72 9.21 -5.75
N LYS A 140 -1.22 9.41 -4.53
CA LYS A 140 -1.18 10.71 -3.84
C LYS A 140 0.13 11.45 -4.10
N SER A 141 1.26 10.74 -4.02
CA SER A 141 2.57 11.32 -4.30
C SER A 141 3.52 10.32 -4.92
N LEU A 142 4.45 10.86 -5.71
CA LEU A 142 5.60 10.17 -6.26
C LEU A 142 6.85 10.87 -5.74
N GLY A 143 7.71 10.14 -5.03
CA GLY A 143 8.94 10.65 -4.45
C GLY A 143 9.96 11.08 -5.49
N SER A 144 10.89 11.93 -5.08
CA SER A 144 12.04 12.34 -5.88
C SER A 144 13.03 11.18 -6.04
N ILE A 145 13.75 11.20 -7.15
CA ILE A 145 14.88 10.31 -7.39
C ILE A 145 16.15 11.15 -7.26
N GLU A 146 17.03 10.76 -6.37
CA GLU A 146 18.35 11.37 -6.23
C GLU A 146 19.35 10.65 -7.15
N LEU A 147 20.12 11.44 -7.88
CA LEU A 147 21.16 10.97 -8.78
C LEU A 147 22.50 11.54 -8.30
N SER A 148 23.43 10.68 -7.92
CA SER A 148 24.77 11.06 -7.47
C SER A 148 25.82 10.23 -8.18
N TYR A 149 26.90 10.88 -8.63
CA TYR A 149 28.07 10.19 -9.17
C TYR A 149 28.98 9.62 -8.08
N GLU A 150 28.79 10.08 -6.83
CA GLU A 150 29.61 9.66 -5.68
C GLU A 150 29.13 8.34 -5.07
N GLU A 151 27.83 8.02 -5.24
CA GLU A 151 27.19 6.82 -4.68
C GLU A 151 26.98 5.72 -5.75
N ALA A 152 28.06 5.32 -6.40
CA ALA A 152 28.02 4.37 -7.52
C ALA A 152 27.53 2.94 -7.15
N THR A 153 27.36 2.62 -5.88
CA THR A 153 27.02 1.28 -5.37
C THR A 153 25.57 1.15 -4.90
N GLU A 154 24.83 2.24 -4.77
CA GLU A 154 23.44 2.19 -4.30
C GLU A 154 22.46 1.94 -5.45
N VAL A 155 21.52 1.03 -5.21
CA VAL A 155 20.44 0.75 -6.15
C VAL A 155 19.40 1.87 -6.04
N GLN A 156 19.07 2.47 -7.18
CA GLN A 156 18.09 3.54 -7.25
C GLN A 156 16.71 3.06 -6.78
N LYS A 157 16.08 3.84 -5.90
CA LYS A 157 14.74 3.59 -5.35
C LYS A 157 13.90 4.85 -5.46
N PHE A 158 12.58 4.68 -5.46
CA PHE A 158 11.64 5.78 -5.35
C PHE A 158 10.45 5.39 -4.49
N ASP A 159 9.92 6.36 -3.78
CA ASP A 159 8.80 6.20 -2.89
C ASP A 159 7.49 6.61 -3.58
N THR A 160 6.43 5.88 -3.29
CA THR A 160 5.08 6.22 -3.71
C THR A 160 4.15 6.21 -2.51
N THR A 161 3.23 7.17 -2.47
CA THR A 161 2.21 7.24 -1.44
C THR A 161 0.84 7.13 -2.10
N TRP A 162 -0.01 6.28 -1.53
CA TRP A 162 -1.33 5.98 -2.06
C TRP A 162 -2.37 6.23 -1.00
N SER A 163 -3.43 6.95 -1.37
CA SER A 163 -4.62 7.10 -0.54
C SER A 163 -5.63 6.04 -0.93
N CYS A 164 -5.99 5.18 0.00
CA CYS A 164 -6.91 4.05 -0.23
C CYS A 164 -8.24 4.30 0.50
N LEU A 165 -9.34 3.87 -0.12
CA LEU A 165 -10.68 4.05 0.46
C LEU A 165 -10.95 3.07 1.60
N GLY A 166 -10.44 1.85 1.52
CA GLY A 166 -10.65 0.83 2.53
C GLY A 166 -9.61 -0.27 2.49
N MET A 167 -9.48 -1.00 3.59
CA MET A 167 -8.59 -2.14 3.74
C MET A 167 -9.34 -3.31 4.38
N LEU A 168 -9.19 -4.50 3.79
CA LEU A 168 -9.71 -5.76 4.33
C LEU A 168 -8.54 -6.72 4.54
N TYR A 169 -8.50 -7.36 5.70
CA TYR A 169 -7.56 -8.42 6.02
C TYR A 169 -8.25 -9.78 5.96
N ASN A 170 -7.71 -10.70 5.16
CA ASN A 170 -8.20 -12.07 4.98
C ASN A 170 -7.12 -13.10 5.36
#